data_a63114b34fcaae81ae0291ffa4dfd7d2
#
_entry.id   a63114b34fcaae81ae0291ffa4dfd7d2
#
_cell.length_a   1.000
_cell.length_b   1.000
_cell.length_c   1.000
_cell.angle_alpha   90.00
_cell.angle_beta   90.00
_cell.angle_gamma   90.00
#
_symmetry.space_group_name_H-M   'P 1'
#
loop_
_entity.id
_entity.type
_entity.pdbx_description
1 polymer ?
#
loop_
_entity_poly.entity_id
_entity_poly.type
_entity_poly.pdbx_seq_one_letter_code
_entity_poly.pdbx_strand_id
1 'polypeptide(L)'
;AAEQGVGMPGLEGLNATFDLNEAGGKANLEMQAGVLYFPGVFEEPAIPLDALQAQVLWSVKGGHVKVEVPQAHFSNADAQGALHGFWETGQQEQDRLPGYLQLQGQLERANGARVHRYLPLEVPEMARHYVRDSVRQGLGSNVEFEVKGNLHDMPFDRPGSGRFFIKAPVKNVVYDFAPPSVQTKDAATWPALTDLSGTLIFEGAGMTVQQASTGFAGHPKLRMGSVAAQIPDLEHPHLTVNALGQTDLNAALALVKHSPLAEFTSHALDATQAQG
;
A
#
# COMPACT_ATOMS: atom_id res chain seq x y z
N ALA A 1 25.85 5.88 -3.47
CA ALA A 1 24.55 6.41 -3.78
C ALA A 1 24.51 7.82 -3.17
N ALA A 2 24.29 8.87 -4.00
CA ALA A 2 24.11 10.22 -3.50
C ALA A 2 22.78 10.26 -2.73
N GLU A 3 22.80 10.78 -1.51
CA GLU A 3 21.60 11.17 -0.79
C GLU A 3 20.86 12.21 -1.66
N GLN A 4 19.83 11.76 -2.37
CA GLN A 4 18.91 12.68 -3.01
C GLN A 4 18.03 13.23 -1.90
N GLY A 5 18.34 14.44 -1.43
CA GLY A 5 17.52 15.13 -0.45
C GLY A 5 16.09 15.29 -0.98
N VAL A 6 15.12 15.23 -0.05
CA VAL A 6 13.71 15.51 -0.36
C VAL A 6 13.62 16.88 -1.00
N GLY A 7 13.18 16.93 -2.27
CA GLY A 7 13.01 18.17 -3.00
C GLY A 7 11.75 18.92 -2.56
N MET A 8 11.66 20.21 -2.92
CA MET A 8 10.44 20.97 -2.64
C MET A 8 9.26 20.40 -3.43
N PRO A 9 8.10 20.14 -2.78
CA PRO A 9 6.88 19.75 -3.50
C PRO A 9 6.50 20.81 -4.54
N GLY A 10 6.06 20.35 -5.71
CA GLY A 10 5.59 21.20 -6.80
C GLY A 10 4.11 20.99 -7.10
N LEU A 11 3.49 22.00 -7.70
CA LEU A 11 2.08 22.00 -8.05
C LEU A 11 1.93 22.60 -9.46
N GLU A 12 1.20 21.92 -10.33
CA GLU A 12 0.88 22.40 -11.68
C GLU A 12 -0.63 22.32 -11.90
N GLY A 13 -1.21 23.36 -12.55
CA GLY A 13 -2.64 23.44 -12.81
C GLY A 13 -3.48 23.79 -11.58
N LEU A 14 -2.88 24.42 -10.56
CA LEU A 14 -3.55 24.81 -9.31
C LEU A 14 -4.12 26.23 -9.40
N ASN A 15 -5.37 26.39 -8.99
CA ASN A 15 -5.95 27.67 -8.60
C ASN A 15 -5.93 27.79 -7.08
N ALA A 16 -5.44 28.92 -6.58
CA ALA A 16 -5.35 29.13 -5.14
C ALA A 16 -5.77 30.55 -4.76
N THR A 17 -6.54 30.65 -3.68
CA THR A 17 -6.85 31.91 -3.03
C THR A 17 -6.19 31.94 -1.66
N PHE A 18 -5.50 33.04 -1.34
CA PHE A 18 -4.71 33.16 -0.13
C PHE A 18 -5.21 34.30 0.74
N ASP A 19 -5.14 34.10 2.06
CA ASP A 19 -5.25 35.13 3.07
C ASP A 19 -4.10 34.89 4.05
N LEU A 20 -3.11 35.76 4.06
CA LEU A 20 -1.86 35.53 4.78
C LEU A 20 -1.32 36.79 5.44
N ASN A 21 -0.54 36.58 6.51
CA ASN A 21 0.24 37.59 7.22
C ASN A 21 1.59 37.02 7.65
N GLU A 22 2.40 37.80 8.38
CA GLU A 22 3.73 37.39 8.81
C GLU A 22 3.76 36.16 9.74
N ALA A 23 2.65 35.86 10.45
CA ALA A 23 2.56 34.76 11.40
C ALA A 23 1.97 33.47 10.79
N GLY A 24 1.44 33.53 9.57
CA GLY A 24 0.82 32.41 8.92
C GLY A 24 -0.26 32.81 7.91
N GLY A 25 -1.14 31.86 7.59
CA GLY A 25 -2.22 32.11 6.66
C GLY A 25 -3.11 30.92 6.41
N LYS A 26 -4.00 31.11 5.43
CA LYS A 26 -4.84 30.06 4.87
C LYS A 26 -4.83 30.15 3.35
N ALA A 27 -4.98 29.01 2.72
CA ALA A 27 -5.22 28.88 1.29
C ALA A 27 -6.38 27.96 1.02
N ASN A 28 -7.22 28.31 0.05
CA ASN A 28 -8.14 27.37 -0.56
C ASN A 28 -7.56 26.98 -1.91
N LEU A 29 -7.42 25.68 -2.11
CA LEU A 29 -6.80 25.08 -3.27
C LEU A 29 -7.85 24.36 -4.11
N GLU A 30 -7.86 24.65 -5.41
CA GLU A 30 -8.72 23.97 -6.38
C GLU A 30 -7.87 23.60 -7.60
N MET A 31 -8.00 22.36 -8.05
CA MET A 31 -7.33 21.85 -9.23
C MET A 31 -8.31 21.01 -10.04
N GLN A 32 -8.28 21.21 -11.34
CA GLN A 32 -8.91 20.33 -12.33
C GLN A 32 -7.88 20.04 -13.40
N ALA A 33 -7.54 18.74 -13.53
CA ALA A 33 -6.50 18.26 -14.43
C ALA A 33 -5.12 18.91 -14.18
N GLY A 34 -4.49 18.58 -13.08
CA GLY A 34 -3.16 19.07 -12.70
C GLY A 34 -2.21 17.96 -12.22
N VAL A 35 -1.06 18.37 -11.70
CA VAL A 35 -0.04 17.44 -11.23
C VAL A 35 0.52 17.92 -9.89
N LEU A 36 0.64 16.96 -8.93
CA LEU A 36 1.44 17.15 -7.73
C LEU A 36 2.82 16.51 -7.94
N TYR A 37 3.87 17.19 -7.54
CA TYR A 37 5.24 16.69 -7.59
C TYR A 37 5.79 16.49 -6.19
N PHE A 38 6.29 15.29 -5.91
CA PHE A 38 6.92 14.91 -4.63
C PHE A 38 8.35 14.36 -4.88
N PRO A 39 9.31 15.21 -5.29
CA PRO A 39 10.67 14.77 -5.56
C PRO A 39 11.34 14.22 -4.31
N GLY A 40 11.94 13.03 -4.41
CA GLY A 40 12.59 12.37 -3.28
C GLY A 40 11.65 11.67 -2.30
N VAL A 41 10.33 11.65 -2.57
CA VAL A 41 9.34 10.91 -1.76
C VAL A 41 8.91 9.63 -2.47
N PHE A 42 8.58 9.70 -3.74
CA PHE A 42 8.13 8.56 -4.54
C PHE A 42 9.07 8.28 -5.71
N GLU A 43 9.10 7.02 -6.15
CA GLU A 43 9.87 6.61 -7.33
C GLU A 43 9.36 7.31 -8.60
N GLU A 44 8.03 7.44 -8.74
CA GLU A 44 7.36 8.29 -9.71
C GLU A 44 6.89 9.57 -9.02
N PRO A 45 7.69 10.66 -9.04
CA PRO A 45 7.38 11.83 -8.23
C PRO A 45 6.18 12.63 -8.72
N ALA A 46 5.77 12.48 -9.97
CA ALA A 46 4.64 13.18 -10.58
C ALA A 46 3.34 12.38 -10.38
N ILE A 47 2.41 12.94 -9.62
CA ILE A 47 1.09 12.38 -9.37
C ILE A 47 0.05 13.23 -10.10
N PRO A 48 -0.46 12.77 -11.26
CA PRO A 48 -1.57 13.44 -11.94
C PRO A 48 -2.83 13.40 -11.09
N LEU A 49 -3.57 14.49 -11.06
CA LEU A 49 -4.88 14.59 -10.42
C LEU A 49 -5.94 15.05 -11.42
N ASP A 50 -7.10 14.40 -11.39
CA ASP A 50 -8.29 14.85 -12.12
C ASP A 50 -8.97 16.01 -11.37
N ALA A 51 -9.00 15.93 -10.04
CA ALA A 51 -9.54 16.99 -9.19
C ALA A 51 -8.83 17.01 -7.82
N LEU A 52 -8.70 18.21 -7.26
CA LEU A 52 -8.32 18.46 -5.88
C LEU A 52 -9.11 19.65 -5.34
N GLN A 53 -9.69 19.49 -4.16
CA GLN A 53 -10.21 20.59 -3.35
C GLN A 53 -9.64 20.45 -1.96
N ALA A 54 -8.95 21.48 -1.47
CA ALA A 54 -8.36 21.46 -0.15
C ALA A 54 -8.34 22.85 0.49
N GLN A 55 -8.42 22.87 1.81
CA GLN A 55 -8.07 24.03 2.61
C GLN A 55 -6.76 23.73 3.34
N VAL A 56 -5.82 24.67 3.29
CA VAL A 56 -4.55 24.57 3.98
C VAL A 56 -4.39 25.77 4.90
N LEU A 57 -4.11 25.53 6.16
CA LEU A 57 -3.78 26.53 7.16
C LEU A 57 -2.31 26.34 7.54
N TRP A 58 -1.59 27.42 7.74
CA TRP A 58 -0.22 27.33 8.26
C TRP A 58 0.06 28.42 9.29
N SER A 59 0.95 28.13 10.18
CA SER A 59 1.46 29.12 11.15
C SER A 59 2.96 28.94 11.34
N VAL A 60 3.63 30.07 11.59
CA VAL A 60 5.06 30.12 11.91
C VAL A 60 5.23 30.91 13.21
N LYS A 61 5.70 30.25 14.25
CA LYS A 61 5.90 30.87 15.57
C LYS A 61 7.25 30.43 16.14
N GLY A 62 8.18 31.39 16.35
CA GLY A 62 9.49 31.10 16.94
C GLY A 62 10.28 30.02 16.17
N GLY A 63 10.17 30.00 14.85
CA GLY A 63 10.82 28.99 14.01
C GLY A 63 10.06 27.65 13.93
N HIS A 64 9.02 27.44 14.72
CA HIS A 64 8.13 26.28 14.61
C HIS A 64 7.11 26.51 13.51
N VAL A 65 7.00 25.54 12.61
CA VAL A 65 6.06 25.56 11.47
C VAL A 65 5.00 24.50 11.71
N LYS A 66 3.73 24.88 11.58
CA LYS A 66 2.60 23.96 11.56
C LYS A 66 1.83 24.17 10.26
N VAL A 67 1.50 23.07 9.58
CA VAL A 67 0.66 23.04 8.40
C VAL A 67 -0.53 22.12 8.71
N GLU A 68 -1.74 22.62 8.54
CA GLU A 68 -2.98 21.91 8.83
C GLU A 68 -3.83 21.84 7.55
N VAL A 69 -4.37 20.67 7.28
CA VAL A 69 -5.31 20.41 6.21
C VAL A 69 -6.60 19.92 6.87
N PRO A 70 -7.54 20.82 7.20
CA PRO A 70 -8.80 20.42 7.84
C PRO A 70 -9.62 19.47 6.99
N GLN A 71 -9.54 19.64 5.67
CA GLN A 71 -10.21 18.78 4.70
C GLN A 71 -9.54 18.89 3.33
N ALA A 72 -9.32 17.75 2.69
CA ALA A 72 -8.96 17.66 1.28
C ALA A 72 -9.75 16.53 0.62
N HIS A 73 -10.26 16.78 -0.58
CA HIS A 73 -10.87 15.80 -1.47
C HIS A 73 -10.05 15.72 -2.74
N PHE A 74 -9.78 14.53 -3.21
CA PHE A 74 -9.01 14.34 -4.43
C PHE A 74 -9.52 13.15 -5.24
N SER A 75 -9.25 13.19 -6.53
CA SER A 75 -9.46 12.06 -7.43
C SER A 75 -8.41 12.02 -8.52
N ASN A 76 -8.04 10.81 -8.91
CA ASN A 76 -7.27 10.51 -10.10
C ASN A 76 -7.60 9.12 -10.64
N ALA A 77 -6.91 8.66 -11.68
CA ALA A 77 -7.09 7.34 -12.26
C ALA A 77 -6.84 6.21 -11.24
N ASP A 78 -5.96 6.43 -10.26
CA ASP A 78 -5.52 5.41 -9.30
C ASP A 78 -6.38 5.39 -8.03
N ALA A 79 -6.85 6.54 -7.55
CA ALA A 79 -7.59 6.66 -6.28
C ALA A 79 -8.56 7.84 -6.27
N GLN A 80 -9.56 7.74 -5.37
CA GLN A 80 -10.47 8.83 -5.03
C GLN A 80 -10.75 8.77 -3.53
N GLY A 81 -10.72 9.91 -2.85
CA GLY A 81 -10.99 9.94 -1.43
C GLY A 81 -10.86 11.32 -0.80
N ALA A 82 -10.86 11.29 0.52
CA ALA A 82 -10.71 12.47 1.36
C ALA A 82 -9.69 12.21 2.48
N LEU A 83 -9.02 13.27 2.89
CA LEU A 83 -8.11 13.25 4.03
C LEU A 83 -8.18 14.55 4.83
N HIS A 84 -7.72 14.47 6.07
CA HIS A 84 -7.49 15.61 6.94
C HIS A 84 -6.32 15.33 7.87
N GLY A 85 -5.72 16.37 8.40
CA GLY A 85 -4.61 16.20 9.33
C GLY A 85 -3.77 17.45 9.48
N PHE A 86 -2.66 17.31 10.16
CA PHE A 86 -1.64 18.34 10.29
C PHE A 86 -0.26 17.73 10.36
N TRP A 87 0.70 18.53 9.95
CA TRP A 87 2.11 18.30 10.15
C TRP A 87 2.72 19.48 10.88
N GLU A 88 3.70 19.21 11.75
CA GLU A 88 4.45 20.26 12.41
C GLU A 88 5.92 19.86 12.60
N THR A 89 6.78 20.86 12.60
CA THR A 89 8.20 20.67 12.91
C THR A 89 8.37 20.17 14.34
N GLY A 90 9.35 19.31 14.58
CA GLY A 90 9.72 18.87 15.93
C GLY A 90 10.11 20.02 16.85
N GLN A 91 10.00 19.78 18.15
CA GLN A 91 10.24 20.79 19.20
C GLN A 91 11.72 21.10 19.40
N GLN A 92 12.62 20.14 19.11
CA GLN A 92 14.06 20.27 19.23
C GLN A 92 14.67 20.43 17.83
N GLU A 93 15.81 21.11 17.75
CA GLU A 93 16.45 21.41 16.47
C GLU A 93 16.87 20.14 15.71
N GLN A 94 17.29 19.11 16.41
CA GLN A 94 17.62 17.79 15.89
C GLN A 94 16.41 16.98 15.41
N ASP A 95 15.22 17.23 15.96
CA ASP A 95 13.98 16.54 15.62
C ASP A 95 13.07 17.37 14.70
N ARG A 96 13.59 18.51 14.21
CA ARG A 96 12.82 19.47 13.43
C ARG A 96 12.22 18.84 12.18
N LEU A 97 12.99 18.00 11.51
CA LEU A 97 12.57 17.21 10.37
C LEU A 97 12.92 15.74 10.64
N PRO A 98 12.08 14.80 10.20
CA PRO A 98 10.86 14.96 9.43
C PRO A 98 9.65 15.49 10.22
N GLY A 99 9.72 15.67 11.55
CA GLY A 99 8.68 16.28 12.37
C GLY A 99 7.55 15.32 12.77
N TYR A 100 6.46 15.90 13.27
CA TYR A 100 5.27 15.17 13.71
C TYR A 100 4.15 15.26 12.68
N LEU A 101 3.52 14.13 12.38
CA LEU A 101 2.37 14.03 11.48
C LEU A 101 1.17 13.45 12.23
N GLN A 102 -0.01 14.02 11.99
CA GLN A 102 -1.28 13.36 12.23
C GLN A 102 -2.11 13.48 10.96
N LEU A 103 -2.34 12.35 10.30
CA LEU A 103 -3.05 12.26 9.03
C LEU A 103 -4.05 11.12 9.10
N GLN A 104 -5.28 11.40 8.72
CA GLN A 104 -6.35 10.40 8.60
C GLN A 104 -7.07 10.61 7.29
N GLY A 105 -7.56 9.52 6.71
CA GLY A 105 -8.35 9.61 5.50
C GLY A 105 -9.05 8.33 5.12
N GLN A 106 -9.86 8.46 4.08
CA GLN A 106 -10.60 7.37 3.50
C GLN A 106 -10.53 7.45 1.98
N LEU A 107 -10.28 6.30 1.33
CA LEU A 107 -10.38 6.17 -0.11
C LEU A 107 -11.66 5.42 -0.44
N GLU A 108 -12.54 6.06 -1.19
CA GLU A 108 -13.75 5.43 -1.73
C GLU A 108 -13.39 4.36 -2.75
N ARG A 109 -12.33 4.63 -3.53
CA ARG A 109 -11.79 3.78 -4.57
C ARG A 109 -10.26 3.83 -4.58
N ALA A 110 -9.63 2.67 -4.72
CA ALA A 110 -8.19 2.54 -4.94
C ALA A 110 -7.90 1.43 -5.97
N ASN A 111 -7.01 1.69 -6.91
CA ASN A 111 -6.53 0.73 -7.89
C ASN A 111 -5.34 -0.04 -7.31
N GLY A 112 -5.54 -1.31 -6.97
CA GLY A 112 -4.50 -2.14 -6.35
C GLY A 112 -3.24 -2.28 -7.22
N ALA A 113 -3.38 -2.37 -8.55
CA ALA A 113 -2.24 -2.49 -9.46
C ALA A 113 -1.33 -1.23 -9.47
N ARG A 114 -1.81 -0.12 -8.90
CA ARG A 114 -1.07 1.15 -8.86
C ARG A 114 -0.54 1.52 -7.48
N VAL A 115 -0.78 0.71 -6.46
CA VAL A 115 -0.38 1.01 -5.07
C VAL A 115 1.13 1.22 -4.94
N HIS A 116 1.95 0.51 -5.72
CA HIS A 116 3.41 0.64 -5.71
C HIS A 116 3.91 2.08 -5.97
N ARG A 117 3.16 2.91 -6.74
CA ARG A 117 3.51 4.29 -7.05
C ARG A 117 3.49 5.20 -5.81
N TYR A 118 2.73 4.81 -4.79
CA TYR A 118 2.51 5.56 -3.56
C TYR A 118 3.34 5.01 -2.37
N LEU A 119 4.23 4.07 -2.63
CA LEU A 119 5.17 3.59 -1.63
C LEU A 119 6.36 4.55 -1.55
N PRO A 120 6.68 5.11 -0.37
CA PRO A 120 7.80 6.04 -0.21
C PRO A 120 9.15 5.37 -0.52
N LEU A 121 10.14 6.17 -0.86
CA LEU A 121 11.51 5.71 -1.15
C LEU A 121 12.21 5.09 0.08
N GLU A 122 11.73 5.38 1.30
CA GLU A 122 12.16 4.73 2.55
C GLU A 122 11.82 3.24 2.58
N VAL A 123 10.77 2.81 1.85
CA VAL A 123 10.50 1.38 1.64
C VAL A 123 11.57 0.82 0.70
N PRO A 124 12.26 -0.27 1.05
CA PRO A 124 13.31 -0.84 0.21
C PRO A 124 12.86 -1.06 -1.24
N GLU A 125 13.72 -0.74 -2.20
CA GLU A 125 13.44 -0.85 -3.63
C GLU A 125 12.91 -2.24 -4.01
N MET A 126 13.52 -3.29 -3.47
CA MET A 126 13.10 -4.67 -3.69
C MET A 126 11.64 -4.90 -3.24
N ALA A 127 11.21 -4.33 -2.13
CA ALA A 127 9.84 -4.43 -1.66
C ALA A 127 8.86 -3.64 -2.54
N ARG A 128 9.22 -2.42 -2.97
CA ARG A 128 8.41 -1.62 -3.90
C ARG A 128 8.21 -2.34 -5.24
N HIS A 129 9.29 -2.89 -5.79
CA HIS A 129 9.25 -3.63 -7.05
C HIS A 129 8.51 -4.97 -6.91
N TYR A 130 8.65 -5.65 -5.77
CA TYR A 130 7.84 -6.82 -5.47
C TYR A 130 6.34 -6.50 -5.49
N VAL A 131 5.90 -5.43 -4.83
CA VAL A 131 4.49 -5.01 -4.84
C VAL A 131 4.02 -4.69 -6.26
N ARG A 132 4.83 -3.98 -7.06
CA ARG A 132 4.55 -3.68 -8.47
C ARG A 132 4.33 -4.95 -9.30
N ASP A 133 5.21 -5.92 -9.13
CA ASP A 133 5.24 -7.14 -9.94
C ASP A 133 4.19 -8.17 -9.46
N SER A 134 3.81 -8.11 -8.18
CA SER A 134 2.88 -9.06 -7.56
C SER A 134 1.42 -8.64 -7.69
N VAL A 135 1.09 -7.37 -7.51
CA VAL A 135 -0.31 -6.90 -7.54
C VAL A 135 -0.67 -6.49 -8.96
N ARG A 136 -1.22 -7.46 -9.72
CA ARG A 136 -1.52 -7.26 -11.15
C ARG A 136 -2.84 -6.56 -11.40
N GLN A 137 -3.81 -6.77 -10.51
CA GLN A 137 -5.15 -6.22 -10.59
C GLN A 137 -5.76 -6.18 -9.18
N GLY A 138 -6.78 -5.36 -8.98
CA GLY A 138 -7.56 -5.32 -7.76
C GLY A 138 -8.16 -3.96 -7.50
N LEU A 139 -9.26 -3.96 -6.75
CA LEU A 139 -9.95 -2.76 -6.32
C LEU A 139 -10.04 -2.74 -4.80
N GLY A 140 -9.55 -1.67 -4.20
CA GLY A 140 -9.85 -1.30 -2.82
C GLY A 140 -11.06 -0.36 -2.77
N SER A 141 -11.91 -0.54 -1.77
CA SER A 141 -13.06 0.32 -1.52
C SER A 141 -13.20 0.60 -0.04
N ASN A 142 -13.57 1.83 0.32
CA ASN A 142 -13.64 2.26 1.71
C ASN A 142 -12.35 1.96 2.48
N VAL A 143 -11.21 2.28 1.86
CA VAL A 143 -9.90 2.11 2.49
C VAL A 143 -9.71 3.18 3.53
N GLU A 144 -9.51 2.80 4.78
CA GLU A 144 -9.23 3.69 5.90
C GLU A 144 -7.72 3.73 6.15
N PHE A 145 -7.18 4.91 6.42
CA PHE A 145 -5.77 5.04 6.81
C PHE A 145 -5.57 6.09 7.90
N GLU A 146 -4.59 5.84 8.76
CA GLU A 146 -4.15 6.74 9.82
C GLU A 146 -2.64 6.67 9.98
N VAL A 147 -2.00 7.83 10.01
CA VAL A 147 -0.60 7.99 10.40
C VAL A 147 -0.54 9.04 11.50
N LYS A 148 0.02 8.70 12.66
CA LYS A 148 0.11 9.62 13.80
C LYS A 148 1.37 9.36 14.59
N GLY A 149 2.20 10.38 14.77
CA GLY A 149 3.40 10.28 15.56
C GLY A 149 4.56 11.08 14.99
N ASN A 150 5.70 11.00 15.65
CA ASN A 150 6.95 11.54 15.12
C ASN A 150 7.44 10.65 13.98
N LEU A 151 7.61 11.21 12.78
CA LEU A 151 7.97 10.45 11.58
C LEU A 151 9.33 9.74 11.66
N HIS A 152 10.19 10.13 12.60
CA HIS A 152 11.40 9.35 12.92
C HIS A 152 11.12 7.97 13.51
N ASP A 153 9.96 7.79 14.14
CA ASP A 153 9.60 6.54 14.82
C ASP A 153 8.79 5.57 13.94
N MET A 154 8.59 5.91 12.65
CA MET A 154 7.92 4.97 11.72
C MET A 154 8.72 3.67 11.60
N PRO A 155 8.02 2.52 11.52
CA PRO A 155 6.57 2.32 11.40
C PRO A 155 5.78 2.30 12.73
N PHE A 156 6.30 2.87 13.83
CA PHE A 156 5.67 2.96 15.15
C PHE A 156 5.46 1.59 15.82
N ASP A 157 6.48 0.77 15.78
CA ASP A 157 6.51 -0.59 16.34
C ASP A 157 6.56 -0.61 17.88
N ARG A 158 7.02 0.51 18.50
CA ARG A 158 7.12 0.65 19.96
C ARG A 158 5.81 1.17 20.55
N PRO A 159 5.30 0.57 21.65
CA PRO A 159 4.10 1.05 22.32
C PRO A 159 4.17 2.55 22.66
N GLY A 160 3.21 3.32 22.17
CA GLY A 160 3.10 4.75 22.43
C GLY A 160 3.94 5.66 21.52
N SER A 161 4.76 5.14 20.61
CA SER A 161 5.54 5.95 19.65
C SER A 161 4.66 6.62 18.59
N GLY A 162 3.52 6.02 18.25
CA GLY A 162 2.60 6.52 17.23
C GLY A 162 1.62 5.48 16.74
N ARG A 163 1.07 5.71 15.55
CA ARG A 163 0.18 4.80 14.86
C ARG A 163 0.40 4.86 13.35
N PHE A 164 0.65 3.73 12.75
CA PHE A 164 0.51 3.50 11.31
C PHE A 164 -0.58 2.44 11.12
N PHE A 165 -1.64 2.78 10.41
CA PHE A 165 -2.78 1.90 10.21
C PHE A 165 -3.35 2.09 8.81
N ILE A 166 -3.58 0.98 8.12
CA ILE A 166 -4.34 0.94 6.87
C ILE A 166 -5.27 -0.27 6.93
N LYS A 167 -6.55 -0.06 6.62
CA LYS A 167 -7.53 -1.14 6.46
C LYS A 167 -8.16 -1.02 5.09
N ALA A 168 -7.94 -2.02 4.27
CA ALA A 168 -8.35 -2.04 2.87
C ALA A 168 -9.23 -3.27 2.57
N PRO A 169 -10.56 -3.12 2.53
CA PRO A 169 -11.42 -4.09 1.88
C PRO A 169 -11.08 -4.15 0.38
N VAL A 170 -10.73 -5.34 -0.12
CA VAL A 170 -10.28 -5.54 -1.50
C VAL A 170 -11.13 -6.57 -2.23
N LYS A 171 -11.26 -6.41 -3.56
CA LYS A 171 -12.01 -7.32 -4.44
C LYS A 171 -11.31 -7.49 -5.77
N ASN A 172 -11.55 -8.66 -6.37
CA ASN A 172 -11.06 -9.00 -7.72
C ASN A 172 -9.54 -8.81 -7.86
N VAL A 173 -8.78 -9.14 -6.81
CA VAL A 173 -7.34 -9.02 -6.84
C VAL A 173 -6.74 -10.20 -7.59
N VAL A 174 -5.84 -9.90 -8.52
CA VAL A 174 -4.90 -10.87 -9.09
C VAL A 174 -3.55 -10.63 -8.42
N TYR A 175 -3.13 -11.60 -7.63
CA TYR A 175 -1.92 -11.51 -6.84
C TYR A 175 -0.95 -12.64 -7.17
N ASP A 176 0.15 -12.26 -7.79
CA ASP A 176 1.26 -13.15 -8.11
C ASP A 176 2.27 -13.11 -6.94
N PHE A 177 2.07 -13.97 -5.94
CA PHE A 177 2.90 -13.95 -4.73
C PHE A 177 4.36 -14.39 -4.97
N ALA A 178 4.63 -15.03 -6.10
CA ALA A 178 5.96 -15.36 -6.57
C ALA A 178 6.13 -14.89 -8.02
N PRO A 179 6.22 -13.55 -8.25
CA PRO A 179 6.36 -13.02 -9.60
C PRO A 179 7.69 -13.45 -10.23
N PRO A 180 7.83 -13.40 -11.57
CA PRO A 180 9.05 -13.82 -12.27
C PRO A 180 10.33 -13.14 -11.77
N SER A 181 10.21 -11.95 -11.17
CA SER A 181 11.35 -11.21 -10.61
C SER A 181 11.97 -11.88 -9.37
N VAL A 182 11.24 -12.78 -8.69
CA VAL A 182 11.73 -13.52 -7.51
C VAL A 182 11.88 -15.02 -7.74
N GLN A 183 11.52 -15.52 -8.94
CA GLN A 183 11.64 -16.94 -9.27
C GLN A 183 12.97 -17.26 -9.96
N THR A 184 13.47 -18.48 -9.79
CA THR A 184 14.57 -19.02 -10.58
C THR A 184 14.09 -19.36 -12.00
N LYS A 185 14.88 -19.04 -13.03
CA LYS A 185 14.47 -19.10 -14.45
C LYS A 185 13.99 -20.46 -14.95
N ASP A 186 14.41 -21.55 -14.32
CA ASP A 186 14.13 -22.92 -14.77
C ASP A 186 13.20 -23.70 -13.81
N ALA A 187 12.68 -23.06 -12.77
CA ALA A 187 11.78 -23.71 -11.82
C ALA A 187 10.32 -23.67 -12.30
N ALA A 188 9.53 -24.67 -11.88
CA ALA A 188 8.08 -24.61 -12.04
C ALA A 188 7.52 -23.35 -11.39
N THR A 189 6.54 -22.70 -12.02
CA THR A 189 5.98 -21.43 -11.55
C THR A 189 4.80 -21.66 -10.61
N TRP A 190 4.70 -20.81 -9.58
CA TRP A 190 3.50 -20.77 -8.76
C TRP A 190 2.34 -20.12 -9.54
N PRO A 191 1.13 -20.70 -9.50
CA PRO A 191 -0.01 -20.04 -10.09
C PRO A 191 -0.39 -18.81 -9.27
N ALA A 192 -0.70 -17.71 -9.96
CA ALA A 192 -1.19 -16.50 -9.31
C ALA A 192 -2.55 -16.76 -8.62
N LEU A 193 -2.80 -16.07 -7.52
CA LEU A 193 -4.11 -16.01 -6.89
C LEU A 193 -5.04 -15.14 -7.75
N THR A 194 -6.28 -15.61 -7.97
CA THR A 194 -7.29 -14.92 -8.77
C THR A 194 -8.56 -14.69 -7.96
N ASP A 195 -9.31 -13.67 -8.34
CA ASP A 195 -10.55 -13.30 -7.65
C ASP A 195 -10.38 -13.14 -6.13
N LEU A 196 -9.15 -12.81 -5.69
CA LEU A 196 -8.89 -12.63 -4.27
C LEU A 196 -9.73 -11.46 -3.75
N SER A 197 -10.50 -11.73 -2.71
CA SER A 197 -11.33 -10.74 -2.01
C SER A 197 -11.19 -10.95 -0.51
N GLY A 198 -11.19 -9.87 0.27
CA GLY A 198 -11.02 -9.92 1.72
C GLY A 198 -10.68 -8.56 2.30
N THR A 199 -10.19 -8.54 3.52
CA THR A 199 -9.72 -7.31 4.17
C THR A 199 -8.23 -7.41 4.46
N LEU A 200 -7.48 -6.47 3.89
CA LEU A 200 -6.05 -6.30 4.14
C LEU A 200 -5.85 -5.22 5.20
N ILE A 201 -5.07 -5.51 6.22
CA ILE A 201 -4.79 -4.59 7.33
C ILE A 201 -3.28 -4.49 7.51
N PHE A 202 -2.76 -3.27 7.53
CA PHE A 202 -1.43 -2.95 8.01
C PHE A 202 -1.55 -2.23 9.34
N GLU A 203 -0.78 -2.64 10.33
CA GLU A 203 -0.72 -1.97 11.63
C GLU A 203 0.71 -2.05 12.17
N GLY A 204 1.33 -0.88 12.38
CA GLY A 204 2.76 -0.78 12.67
C GLY A 204 3.60 -1.47 11.59
N ALA A 205 4.50 -2.34 11.98
CA ALA A 205 5.33 -3.14 11.08
C ALA A 205 4.62 -4.40 10.53
N GLY A 206 3.39 -4.70 10.96
CA GLY A 206 2.72 -5.95 10.63
C GLY A 206 1.69 -5.82 9.51
N MET A 207 1.33 -6.99 8.95
CA MET A 207 0.27 -7.12 7.95
C MET A 207 -0.62 -8.32 8.27
N THR A 208 -1.93 -8.17 8.12
CA THR A 208 -2.89 -9.26 8.19
C THR A 208 -3.86 -9.24 7.02
N VAL A 209 -4.28 -10.44 6.60
CA VAL A 209 -5.38 -10.65 5.65
C VAL A 209 -6.47 -11.39 6.39
N GLN A 210 -7.70 -10.90 6.32
CA GLN A 210 -8.84 -11.45 7.05
C GLN A 210 -10.01 -11.73 6.10
N GLN A 211 -10.78 -12.79 6.44
CA GLN A 211 -12.01 -13.15 5.75
C GLN A 211 -11.84 -13.23 4.22
N ALA A 212 -10.70 -13.73 3.76
CA ALA A 212 -10.41 -13.75 2.35
C ALA A 212 -10.88 -15.04 1.68
N SER A 213 -11.10 -14.93 0.38
CA SER A 213 -11.33 -16.04 -0.53
C SER A 213 -10.55 -15.80 -1.82
N THR A 214 -10.13 -16.89 -2.46
CA THR A 214 -9.33 -16.81 -3.70
C THR A 214 -9.48 -18.06 -4.54
N GLY A 215 -9.24 -17.95 -5.84
CA GLY A 215 -8.94 -19.03 -6.75
C GLY A 215 -7.48 -19.05 -7.17
N PHE A 216 -7.14 -19.93 -8.10
CA PHE A 216 -5.80 -20.05 -8.66
C PHE A 216 -5.84 -20.01 -10.20
N ALA A 217 -4.94 -19.27 -10.79
CA ALA A 217 -4.82 -19.19 -12.25
C ALA A 217 -4.58 -20.57 -12.84
N GLY A 218 -5.32 -20.93 -13.90
CA GLY A 218 -5.23 -22.24 -14.52
C GLY A 218 -5.95 -23.38 -13.77
N HIS A 219 -6.49 -23.14 -12.56
CA HIS A 219 -7.15 -24.16 -11.72
C HIS A 219 -8.55 -23.70 -11.28
N PRO A 220 -9.54 -23.59 -12.21
CA PRO A 220 -10.84 -22.98 -11.92
C PRO A 220 -11.68 -23.72 -10.87
N LYS A 221 -11.42 -25.03 -10.67
CA LYS A 221 -12.08 -25.84 -9.67
C LYS A 221 -11.48 -25.74 -8.27
N LEU A 222 -10.31 -25.15 -8.13
CA LEU A 222 -9.66 -24.97 -6.84
C LEU A 222 -10.02 -23.59 -6.27
N ARG A 223 -10.75 -23.60 -5.16
CA ARG A 223 -11.16 -22.41 -4.43
C ARG A 223 -10.76 -22.52 -2.98
N MET A 224 -10.23 -21.44 -2.45
CA MET A 224 -9.92 -21.30 -1.04
C MET A 224 -10.89 -20.29 -0.42
N GLY A 225 -11.44 -20.65 0.73
CA GLY A 225 -12.30 -19.78 1.54
C GLY A 225 -11.76 -19.67 2.95
N SER A 226 -12.34 -18.76 3.73
CA SER A 226 -11.91 -18.50 5.10
C SER A 226 -10.39 -18.31 5.24
N VAL A 227 -9.78 -17.67 4.23
CA VAL A 227 -8.35 -17.42 4.23
C VAL A 227 -8.02 -16.33 5.24
N ALA A 228 -7.11 -16.64 6.14
CA ALA A 228 -6.45 -15.68 7.03
C ALA A 228 -4.93 -15.80 6.86
N ALA A 229 -4.26 -14.67 6.74
CA ALA A 229 -2.80 -14.64 6.64
C ALA A 229 -2.23 -13.53 7.53
N GLN A 230 -1.03 -13.73 8.03
CA GLN A 230 -0.37 -12.78 8.91
C GLN A 230 1.14 -12.77 8.65
N ILE A 231 1.70 -11.57 8.61
CA ILE A 231 3.13 -11.30 8.72
C ILE A 231 3.28 -10.32 9.89
N PRO A 232 3.83 -10.75 11.04
CA PRO A 232 3.97 -9.89 12.21
C PRO A 232 4.92 -8.71 12.00
N ASP A 233 5.96 -8.91 11.20
CA ASP A 233 7.00 -7.94 10.91
C ASP A 233 7.40 -8.02 9.43
N LEU A 234 7.18 -6.95 8.68
CA LEU A 234 7.49 -6.87 7.25
C LEU A 234 8.99 -6.69 6.96
N GLU A 235 9.78 -6.27 7.96
CA GLU A 235 11.24 -6.22 7.82
C GLU A 235 11.86 -7.62 7.94
N HIS A 236 11.25 -8.49 8.77
CA HIS A 236 11.64 -9.89 8.96
C HIS A 236 10.46 -10.81 8.66
N PRO A 237 10.04 -10.93 7.39
CA PRO A 237 8.76 -11.52 7.04
C PRO A 237 8.70 -13.01 7.35
N HIS A 238 7.78 -13.37 8.24
CA HIS A 238 7.35 -14.75 8.48
C HIS A 238 5.85 -14.86 8.21
N LEU A 239 5.52 -15.48 7.08
CA LEU A 239 4.13 -15.62 6.65
C LEU A 239 3.49 -16.85 7.30
N THR A 240 2.39 -16.65 8.01
CA THR A 240 1.48 -17.70 8.46
C THR A 240 0.18 -17.60 7.68
N VAL A 241 -0.28 -18.73 7.11
CA VAL A 241 -1.54 -18.80 6.34
C VAL A 241 -2.41 -19.92 6.89
N ASN A 242 -3.67 -19.61 7.15
CA ASN A 242 -4.73 -20.57 7.45
C ASN A 242 -5.82 -20.43 6.40
N ALA A 243 -6.21 -21.53 5.77
CA ALA A 243 -7.22 -21.51 4.72
C ALA A 243 -7.99 -22.84 4.65
N LEU A 244 -9.23 -22.78 4.21
CA LEU A 244 -10.03 -23.95 3.89
C LEU A 244 -10.23 -24.01 2.38
N GLY A 245 -9.85 -25.12 1.77
CA GLY A 245 -9.99 -25.35 0.33
C GLY A 245 -11.05 -26.40 0.01
N GLN A 246 -11.73 -26.23 -1.11
CA GLN A 246 -12.57 -27.23 -1.72
C GLN A 246 -12.18 -27.42 -3.19
N THR A 247 -11.95 -28.66 -3.58
CA THR A 247 -11.62 -29.01 -4.96
C THR A 247 -11.87 -30.49 -5.18
N ASP A 248 -11.93 -30.94 -6.42
CA ASP A 248 -11.82 -32.37 -6.71
C ASP A 248 -10.34 -32.81 -6.62
N LEU A 249 -10.15 -34.10 -6.37
CA LEU A 249 -8.80 -34.66 -6.16
C LEU A 249 -7.91 -34.51 -7.40
N ASN A 250 -8.48 -34.58 -8.60
CA ASN A 250 -7.73 -34.40 -9.85
C ASN A 250 -7.20 -32.95 -9.98
N ALA A 251 -8.02 -31.95 -9.61
CA ALA A 251 -7.58 -30.56 -9.63
C ALA A 251 -6.50 -30.29 -8.57
N ALA A 252 -6.60 -30.91 -7.39
CA ALA A 252 -5.54 -30.85 -6.38
C ALA A 252 -4.22 -31.46 -6.89
N LEU A 253 -4.28 -32.65 -7.50
CA LEU A 253 -3.12 -33.29 -8.09
C LEU A 253 -2.53 -32.46 -9.24
N ALA A 254 -3.36 -31.85 -10.07
CA ALA A 254 -2.90 -30.97 -11.14
C ALA A 254 -2.14 -29.75 -10.60
N LEU A 255 -2.62 -29.14 -9.51
CA LEU A 255 -1.87 -28.06 -8.85
C LEU A 255 -0.49 -28.54 -8.37
N VAL A 256 -0.43 -29.68 -7.68
CA VAL A 256 0.84 -30.21 -7.19
C VAL A 256 1.80 -30.49 -8.35
N LYS A 257 1.35 -31.16 -9.41
CA LYS A 257 2.18 -31.55 -10.56
C LYS A 257 2.74 -30.38 -11.37
N HIS A 258 1.97 -29.28 -11.45
CA HIS A 258 2.32 -28.12 -12.28
C HIS A 258 2.81 -26.90 -11.47
N SER A 259 3.20 -27.11 -10.23
CA SER A 259 3.74 -26.08 -9.36
C SER A 259 5.03 -26.56 -8.67
N PRO A 260 5.79 -25.70 -7.99
CA PRO A 260 6.96 -26.10 -7.21
C PRO A 260 6.68 -27.17 -6.15
N LEU A 261 5.41 -27.45 -5.84
CA LEU A 261 5.04 -28.56 -4.94
C LEU A 261 5.45 -29.93 -5.49
N ALA A 262 5.61 -30.10 -6.80
CA ALA A 262 6.11 -31.34 -7.40
C ALA A 262 7.51 -31.68 -6.86
N GLU A 263 8.41 -30.70 -6.79
CA GLU A 263 9.76 -30.86 -6.24
C GLU A 263 9.73 -31.19 -4.75
N PHE A 264 8.89 -30.51 -3.96
CA PHE A 264 8.72 -30.79 -2.53
C PHE A 264 8.23 -32.21 -2.24
N THR A 265 7.43 -32.78 -3.14
CA THR A 265 6.98 -34.18 -3.05
C THR A 265 7.93 -35.14 -3.73
N SER A 266 9.10 -34.71 -4.18
CA SER A 266 10.07 -35.50 -4.96
C SER A 266 9.41 -36.20 -6.15
N HIS A 267 8.47 -35.54 -6.80
CA HIS A 267 7.69 -36.06 -7.94
C HIS A 267 6.89 -37.34 -7.65
N ALA A 268 6.69 -37.68 -6.36
CA ALA A 268 6.00 -38.92 -5.96
C ALA A 268 4.55 -39.02 -6.49
N LEU A 269 3.96 -37.90 -6.81
CA LEU A 269 2.56 -37.84 -7.29
C LEU A 269 2.41 -37.77 -8.81
N ASP A 270 3.50 -37.75 -9.60
CA ASP A 270 3.44 -37.56 -11.04
C ASP A 270 2.68 -38.67 -11.77
N ALA A 271 2.83 -39.92 -11.33
CA ALA A 271 2.12 -41.07 -11.86
C ALA A 271 0.73 -41.30 -11.25
N THR A 272 0.36 -40.51 -10.23
CA THR A 272 -0.92 -40.70 -9.50
C THR A 272 -2.09 -40.21 -10.34
N GLN A 273 -3.10 -41.05 -10.48
CA GLN A 273 -4.41 -40.69 -11.04
C GLN A 273 -5.47 -40.89 -9.97
N ALA A 274 -6.39 -39.96 -9.87
CA ALA A 274 -7.50 -40.04 -8.92
C ALA A 274 -8.80 -40.30 -9.68
N GLN A 275 -9.63 -41.20 -9.16
CA GLN A 275 -11.00 -41.42 -9.57
C GLN A 275 -11.89 -41.06 -8.38
N GLY A 276 -12.72 -40.03 -8.56
CA GLY A 276 -13.64 -39.54 -7.54
C GLY A 276 -14.46 -38.38 -8.05
#